data_fac06c863fa0eef7192adc1accf0c60c
#
_entry.id   fac06c863fa0eef7192adc1accf0c60c
#
_cell.length_a   1.000
_cell.length_b   1.000
_cell.length_c   1.000
_cell.angle_alpha   90.00
_cell.angle_beta   90.00
_cell.angle_gamma   90.00
#
_symmetry.space_group_name_H-M   'P 1'
#
loop_
_entity.id
_entity.type
_entity.pdbx_description
1 polymer ?
#
loop_
_entity_poly.entity_id
_entity_poly.type
_entity_poly.pdbx_seq_one_letter_code
_entity_poly.pdbx_strand_id
1 'polypeptide(L)' 'MIEPELELYYRNLRQMFMTEGWKTFIEDVKANAELVNSIEFSKDIEDLYTRKGQLLVMSNILNLENQIDNAEKQQLESED' A
#
# COMPACT_ATOMS: atom_id res chain seq x y z
N MET A 1 4.02 -4.25 -25.70
CA MET A 1 4.41 -2.88 -25.32
C MET A 1 3.33 -2.24 -24.48
N ILE A 2 3.67 -1.73 -23.31
CA ILE A 2 2.71 -1.05 -22.44
C ILE A 2 2.31 0.27 -23.09
N GLU A 3 1.03 0.65 -22.99
CA GLU A 3 0.57 1.94 -23.50
C GLU A 3 1.37 3.07 -22.86
N PRO A 4 1.72 4.14 -23.61
CA PRO A 4 2.54 5.23 -23.07
C PRO A 4 1.97 5.89 -21.80
N GLU A 5 0.65 6.02 -21.72
CA GLU A 5 0.00 6.62 -20.55
C GLU A 5 0.18 5.73 -19.32
N LEU A 6 0.03 4.43 -19.50
CA LEU A 6 0.18 3.47 -18.40
C LEU A 6 1.65 3.36 -17.99
N GLU A 7 2.55 3.40 -18.98
CA GLU A 7 3.99 3.40 -18.69
C GLU A 7 4.39 4.61 -17.85
N LEU A 8 3.86 5.79 -18.19
CA LEU A 8 4.11 7.01 -17.44
C LEU A 8 3.55 6.90 -16.01
N TYR A 9 2.38 6.32 -15.87
CA TYR A 9 1.76 6.08 -14.56
C TYR A 9 2.67 5.25 -13.66
N TYR A 10 3.17 4.12 -14.15
CA TYR A 10 4.05 3.26 -13.37
C TYR A 10 5.37 3.94 -13.05
N ARG A 11 5.93 4.68 -14.00
CA ARG A 11 7.19 5.41 -13.78
C ARG A 11 7.03 6.45 -12.68
N ASN A 12 5.93 7.21 -12.70
CA ASN A 12 5.67 8.22 -11.68
C ASN A 12 5.55 7.61 -10.29
N LEU A 13 4.86 6.48 -10.18
CA LEU A 13 4.73 5.79 -8.89
C LEU A 13 6.08 5.27 -8.39
N ARG A 14 6.90 4.71 -9.28
CA ARG A 14 8.23 4.24 -8.90
C ARG A 14 9.11 5.38 -8.41
N GLN A 15 9.04 6.54 -9.05
CA GLN A 15 9.77 7.70 -8.59
C GLN A 15 9.33 8.11 -7.18
N MET A 16 8.03 8.09 -6.92
CA MET A 16 7.50 8.37 -5.60
C MET A 16 8.06 7.40 -4.56
N PHE A 17 8.10 6.11 -4.88
CA PHE A 17 8.57 5.08 -3.94
C PHE A 17 10.04 5.25 -3.56
N MET A 18 10.83 5.95 -4.37
CA MET A 18 12.24 6.19 -4.09
C MET A 18 12.49 7.43 -3.24
N THR A 19 11.45 8.22 -2.96
CA THR A 19 11.62 9.44 -2.17
C THR A 19 11.75 9.14 -0.68
N GLU A 20 12.47 10.01 0.03
CA GLU A 20 12.58 9.92 1.49
C GLU A 20 11.20 10.13 2.15
N GLY A 21 10.38 11.01 1.57
CA GLY A 21 9.02 11.22 2.07
C GLY A 21 8.18 9.97 2.05
N TRP A 22 8.25 9.17 0.99
CA TRP A 22 7.54 7.90 0.91
C TRP A 22 8.02 6.93 1.99
N LYS A 23 9.34 6.83 2.18
CA LYS A 23 9.92 5.95 3.20
C LYS A 23 9.45 6.34 4.60
N THR A 24 9.47 7.63 4.91
CA THR A 24 9.00 8.15 6.19
C THR A 24 7.51 7.85 6.38
N PHE A 25 6.71 8.08 5.35
CA PHE A 25 5.27 7.81 5.38
C PHE A 25 4.99 6.32 5.66
N ILE A 26 5.71 5.43 4.99
CA ILE A 26 5.53 3.98 5.18
C ILE A 26 5.93 3.56 6.59
N GLU A 27 6.99 4.12 7.16
CA GLU A 27 7.37 3.84 8.55
C GLU A 27 6.28 4.29 9.52
N ASP A 28 5.69 5.46 9.28
CA ASP A 28 4.59 5.97 10.10
C ASP A 28 3.36 5.07 9.99
N VAL A 29 3.03 4.60 8.78
CA VAL A 29 1.90 3.70 8.57
C VAL A 29 2.13 2.38 9.31
N LYS A 30 3.35 1.84 9.26
CA LYS A 30 3.69 0.62 9.99
C LYS A 30 3.49 0.79 11.50
N ALA A 31 3.98 1.89 12.04
CA ALA A 31 3.85 2.19 13.48
C ALA A 31 2.38 2.29 13.87
N ASN A 32 1.58 3.00 13.07
CA ASN A 32 0.15 3.13 13.32
C ASN A 32 -0.57 1.78 13.20
N ALA A 33 -0.18 0.95 12.24
CA ALA A 33 -0.78 -0.37 12.08
C ALA A 33 -0.52 -1.25 13.31
N GLU A 34 0.67 -1.19 13.88
CA GLU A 34 0.99 -1.93 15.11
C GLU A 34 0.11 -1.48 16.27
N LEU A 35 -0.10 -0.17 16.43
CA LEU A 35 -0.97 0.36 17.47
C LEU A 35 -2.42 -0.08 17.27
N VAL A 36 -2.93 0.01 16.05
CA VAL A 36 -4.31 -0.35 15.74
C VAL A 36 -4.52 -1.86 15.89
N ASN A 37 -3.49 -2.66 15.61
CA ASN A 37 -3.57 -4.12 15.70
C ASN A 37 -3.58 -4.63 17.14
N SER A 38 -3.39 -3.77 18.12
CA SER A 38 -3.40 -4.18 19.53
C SER A 38 -4.82 -4.41 20.01
N ILE A 39 -5.21 -5.66 20.15
CA ILE A 39 -6.55 -6.06 20.60
C ILE A 39 -6.81 -5.57 22.04
N GLU A 40 -5.75 -5.44 22.82
CA GLU A 40 -5.83 -5.00 24.21
C GLU A 40 -6.48 -3.62 24.39
N PHE A 41 -6.40 -2.78 23.35
CA PHE A 41 -6.98 -1.44 23.38
C PHE A 41 -8.38 -1.38 22.80
N SER A 42 -8.94 -2.49 22.35
CA SER A 42 -10.30 -2.52 21.82
C SER A 42 -11.30 -2.43 22.95
N LYS A 43 -12.21 -1.47 22.86
CA LYS A 43 -13.20 -1.20 23.91
C LYS A 43 -14.43 -2.11 23.79
N ASP A 44 -14.82 -2.43 22.57
CA ASP A 44 -16.01 -3.23 22.26
C ASP A 44 -15.92 -3.79 20.84
N ILE A 45 -16.98 -4.47 20.41
CA ILE A 45 -17.04 -5.07 19.08
C ILE A 45 -16.98 -4.02 17.98
N GLU A 46 -17.67 -2.89 18.17
CA GLU A 46 -17.66 -1.81 17.17
C GLU A 46 -16.26 -1.26 16.99
N ASP A 47 -15.54 -1.03 18.08
CA ASP A 47 -14.16 -0.57 18.03
C ASP A 47 -13.26 -1.58 17.33
N LEU A 48 -13.47 -2.87 17.58
CA LEU A 48 -12.72 -3.94 16.93
C LEU A 48 -12.93 -3.93 15.42
N TYR A 49 -14.18 -3.79 14.95
CA TYR A 49 -14.46 -3.73 13.52
C TYR A 49 -13.88 -2.47 12.87
N THR A 50 -13.94 -1.34 13.56
CA THR A 50 -13.32 -0.09 13.08
C THR A 50 -11.81 -0.30 12.90
N ARG A 51 -11.15 -0.92 13.86
CA ARG A 51 -9.71 -1.21 13.78
C ARG A 51 -9.38 -2.16 12.63
N LYS A 52 -10.21 -3.17 12.40
CA LYS A 52 -10.02 -4.07 11.27
C LYS A 52 -10.10 -3.33 9.93
N GLY A 53 -11.05 -2.40 9.79
CA GLY A 53 -11.17 -1.57 8.60
C GLY A 53 -9.94 -0.70 8.40
N GLN A 54 -9.45 -0.07 9.45
CA GLN A 54 -8.23 0.73 9.42
C GLN A 54 -7.03 -0.10 9.01
N LEU A 55 -6.89 -1.31 9.57
CA LEU A 55 -5.80 -2.22 9.23
C LEU A 55 -5.85 -2.64 7.76
N LEU A 56 -7.03 -2.84 7.22
CA LEU A 56 -7.17 -3.20 5.81
C LEU A 56 -6.62 -2.11 4.91
N VAL A 57 -6.97 -0.84 5.18
CA VAL A 57 -6.46 0.30 4.42
C VAL A 57 -4.95 0.43 4.57
N MET A 58 -4.44 0.33 5.80
CA MET A 58 -3.01 0.41 6.07
C MET A 58 -2.24 -0.71 5.37
N SER A 59 -2.79 -1.92 5.40
CA SER A 59 -2.20 -3.07 4.74
C SER A 59 -2.10 -2.86 3.23
N ASN A 60 -3.13 -2.27 2.62
CA ASN A 60 -3.10 -1.94 1.19
C ASN A 60 -2.02 -0.91 0.88
N ILE A 61 -1.85 0.10 1.73
CA ILE A 61 -0.81 1.12 1.55
C ILE A 61 0.58 0.48 1.68
N LEU A 62 0.78 -0.36 2.70
CA LEU A 62 2.07 -1.03 2.92
C LEU A 62 2.43 -1.99 1.79
N ASN A 63 1.45 -2.51 1.10
CA ASN A 63 1.64 -3.45 0.00
C ASN A 63 1.62 -2.78 -1.38
N LEU A 64 1.50 -1.45 -1.44
CA LEU A 64 1.31 -0.73 -2.69
C LEU A 64 2.46 -0.96 -3.69
N GLU A 65 3.70 -0.92 -3.23
CA GLU A 65 4.85 -1.15 -4.12
C GLU A 65 4.77 -2.52 -4.79
N ASN A 66 4.43 -3.55 -4.01
CA ASN A 66 4.28 -4.91 -4.54
C ASN A 66 3.11 -5.00 -5.52
N GLN A 67 2.01 -4.34 -5.23
CA GLN A 67 0.83 -4.33 -6.10
C GLN A 67 1.15 -3.70 -7.44
N ILE A 68 1.86 -2.57 -7.44
CA ILE A 68 2.25 -1.87 -8.66
C ILE A 68 3.24 -2.71 -9.47
N ASP A 69 4.21 -3.30 -8.79
CA ASP A 69 5.22 -4.15 -9.42
C ASP A 69 4.57 -5.35 -10.12
N ASN A 70 3.64 -6.01 -9.43
CA ASN A 70 2.90 -7.16 -9.98
C ASN A 70 1.99 -6.74 -11.13
N ALA A 71 1.32 -5.62 -11.02
CA ALA A 71 0.43 -5.11 -12.05
C ALA A 71 1.21 -4.83 -13.34
N GLU A 72 2.38 -4.20 -13.21
CA GLU A 72 3.22 -3.92 -14.38
C GLU A 72 3.74 -5.22 -15.02
N LYS A 73 4.16 -6.19 -14.21
CA LYS A 73 4.61 -7.49 -14.74
C LYS A 73 3.50 -8.19 -15.51
N GLN A 74 2.28 -8.16 -15.00
CA GLN A 74 1.13 -8.76 -15.69
C GLN A 74 0.85 -8.07 -17.02
N GLN A 75 1.00 -6.76 -17.09
CA GLN A 75 0.84 -6.01 -18.34
C GLN A 75 1.90 -6.41 -19.36
N LEU A 76 3.14 -6.55 -18.92
CA LEU A 76 4.22 -6.98 -19.80
C LEU A 76 4.02 -8.41 -20.32
N GLU A 77 3.56 -9.32 -19.46
CA GLU A 77 3.31 -10.71 -19.84
C GLU A 77 2.12 -10.87 -20.79
N SER A 78 1.09 -10.05 -20.63
CA SER A 78 -0.12 -10.16 -21.44
C SER A 78 0.05 -9.64 -22.85
N GLU A 79 1.16 -9.00 -23.18
CA GLU A 79 1.44 -8.44 -24.50
C GLU A 79 2.17 -9.41 -25.44
N ASP A 80 2.55 -10.57 -24.94
CA ASP A 80 3.27 -11.55 -25.79
C ASP A 80 2.29 -12.39 -26.61
#